data_bc83fc32593957fbf4fc4e73f3f8b990
#
_entry.id   bc83fc32593957fbf4fc4e73f3f8b990
#
_cell.length_a   1.000
_cell.length_b   1.000
_cell.length_c   1.000
_cell.angle_alpha   90.00
_cell.angle_beta   90.00
_cell.angle_gamma   90.00
#
_symmetry.space_group_name_H-M   'P 1'
#
loop_
_entity.id
_entity.type
_entity.pdbx_description
1 polymer ?
#
loop_
_entity_poly.entity_id
_entity_poly.type
_entity_poly.pdbx_seq_one_letter_code
_entity_poly.pdbx_strand_id
1 'polypeptide(L)'
;RQMCIRDSVCGEGSALTASIEGSRGMPRVKPPRTVEKGLFAKPTVLNNVETFANVPMIINEGAGWFKSIGPENSPGTKAFALTGSVKHTGLIEVPMGTSLREVIYDIGGGIKEDGKFKAVQIGGPSGGCLVTRHLDVNLDFDSLKKMGAMIGSGGLVVMDDHTCMVEVARFFMNFTQNESCGKCVPCREGTKRMLEILERIVAGNGKLEDLDLLEELATMITETALCGLGKSAALPVVSTLKLFRDEYVEHVVDKKCVSHTCTALRRYIISPERCKGCSKCARNCPMGAISGRIKEPFVIDNDKCIKCGACESSCAFGAIHIEE
;
A
#
# COMPACT_ATOMS: atom_id res chain seq x y z
N ARG A 1 -12.91 -26.50 2.91
CA ARG A 1 -13.06 -25.72 4.15
C ARG A 1 -12.86 -24.29 3.78
N GLN A 2 -13.79 -23.52 4.19
CA GLN A 2 -13.62 -22.08 4.17
C GLN A 2 -12.59 -21.71 5.17
N MET A 3 -11.46 -21.76 4.74
CA MET A 3 -10.45 -21.49 5.31
C MET A 3 -10.22 -20.24 5.56
N CYS A 4 -9.61 -20.02 6.37
CA CYS A 4 -9.05 -18.84 6.83
C CYS A 4 -9.19 -17.72 5.91
N ILE A 5 -10.23 -17.05 6.13
CA ILE A 5 -10.50 -15.78 5.53
C ILE A 5 -9.38 -14.76 5.80
N ARG A 6 -8.35 -15.14 6.56
CA ARG A 6 -7.23 -14.28 6.99
C ARG A 6 -5.91 -14.99 6.83
N ASP A 7 -5.54 -15.17 5.56
CA ASP A 7 -4.36 -15.94 5.17
C ASP A 7 -3.06 -15.33 5.67
N SER A 8 -2.97 -13.99 5.72
CA SER A 8 -1.78 -13.28 6.17
C SER A 8 -1.45 -13.56 7.65
N VAL A 9 -2.45 -13.58 8.53
CA VAL A 9 -2.21 -13.90 9.94
C VAL A 9 -1.87 -15.39 10.14
N CYS A 10 -2.38 -16.27 9.28
CA CYS A 10 -2.03 -17.69 9.30
C CYS A 10 -0.57 -17.96 8.90
N GLY A 11 0.11 -17.02 8.25
CA GLY A 11 1.56 -17.06 8.02
C GLY A 11 2.40 -16.86 9.29
N GLU A 12 1.82 -16.35 10.37
CA GLU A 12 2.49 -16.30 11.67
C GLU A 12 2.59 -17.71 12.28
N GLY A 13 3.79 -18.10 12.71
CA GLY A 13 4.11 -19.48 13.05
C GLY A 13 3.19 -20.12 14.07
N SER A 14 2.81 -19.42 15.13
CA SER A 14 1.90 -19.97 16.14
C SER A 14 0.44 -19.99 15.69
N ALA A 15 0.04 -19.09 14.79
CA ALA A 15 -1.27 -19.12 14.15
C ALA A 15 -1.37 -20.29 13.17
N LEU A 16 -0.30 -20.56 12.41
CA LEU A 16 -0.22 -21.70 11.51
C LEU A 16 -0.34 -23.02 12.25
N THR A 17 0.39 -23.19 13.36
CA THR A 17 0.27 -24.41 14.18
C THR A 17 -1.14 -24.58 14.75
N ALA A 18 -1.79 -23.51 15.22
CA ALA A 18 -3.16 -23.56 15.68
C ALA A 18 -4.14 -23.96 14.56
N SER A 19 -3.94 -23.46 13.34
CA SER A 19 -4.74 -23.81 12.18
C SER A 19 -4.60 -25.28 11.78
N ILE A 20 -3.37 -25.82 11.79
CA ILE A 20 -3.11 -27.25 11.51
C ILE A 20 -3.76 -28.15 12.57
N GLU A 21 -3.76 -27.72 13.83
CA GLU A 21 -4.42 -28.40 14.95
C GLU A 21 -5.97 -28.36 14.88
N GLY A 22 -6.54 -27.69 13.87
CA GLY A 22 -7.99 -27.56 13.70
C GLY A 22 -8.62 -26.41 14.50
N SER A 23 -7.80 -25.62 15.19
CA SER A 23 -8.23 -24.43 15.90
C SER A 23 -8.21 -23.19 14.98
N ARG A 24 -8.86 -22.11 15.41
CA ARG A 24 -8.78 -20.84 14.69
C ARG A 24 -7.33 -20.35 14.64
N GLY A 25 -6.85 -19.97 13.45
CA GLY A 25 -5.49 -19.46 13.23
C GLY A 25 -5.27 -18.12 13.93
N MET A 26 -4.96 -18.17 15.22
CA MET A 26 -4.66 -17.00 16.04
C MET A 26 -3.28 -17.14 16.68
N PRO A 27 -2.47 -16.06 16.71
CA PRO A 27 -1.18 -16.07 17.37
C PRO A 27 -1.27 -16.43 18.86
N ARG A 28 -0.26 -17.18 19.33
CA ARG A 28 -0.07 -17.52 20.74
C ARG A 28 0.92 -16.55 21.39
N VAL A 29 0.77 -16.31 22.68
CA VAL A 29 1.75 -15.55 23.47
C VAL A 29 3.04 -16.36 23.60
N LYS A 30 4.15 -15.70 23.49
CA LYS A 30 5.51 -16.29 23.65
C LYS A 30 6.13 -15.74 24.94
N PRO A 31 6.82 -16.52 25.76
CA PRO A 31 7.07 -17.97 25.69
C PRO A 31 5.81 -18.83 25.96
N PRO A 32 5.77 -20.12 25.58
CA PRO A 32 6.85 -20.89 24.97
C PRO A 32 7.02 -20.60 23.47
N ARG A 33 8.24 -20.79 22.96
CA ARG A 33 8.54 -20.73 21.52
C ARG A 33 8.10 -22.01 20.82
N THR A 34 7.91 -21.96 19.51
CA THR A 34 7.49 -23.12 18.70
C THR A 34 8.48 -24.30 18.81
N VAL A 35 9.77 -24.00 18.94
CA VAL A 35 10.82 -25.00 19.15
C VAL A 35 10.75 -25.71 20.50
N GLU A 36 10.06 -25.12 21.47
CA GLU A 36 9.85 -25.70 22.79
C GLU A 36 8.48 -26.41 22.85
N LYS A 37 7.44 -25.76 22.32
CA LYS A 37 6.06 -26.25 22.33
C LYS A 37 5.30 -25.74 21.11
N GLY A 38 5.45 -26.45 19.99
CA GLY A 38 4.83 -26.15 18.68
C GLY A 38 3.62 -27.02 18.40
N LEU A 39 3.60 -27.65 17.22
CA LEU A 39 2.52 -28.47 16.70
C LEU A 39 2.24 -29.68 17.62
N PHE A 40 0.97 -29.86 18.00
CA PHE A 40 0.53 -30.87 18.95
C PHE A 40 1.34 -30.87 20.27
N ALA A 41 1.72 -29.67 20.72
CA ALA A 41 2.56 -29.47 21.90
C ALA A 41 3.95 -30.14 21.84
N LYS A 42 4.42 -30.50 20.65
CA LYS A 42 5.76 -31.05 20.40
C LYS A 42 6.74 -29.96 19.96
N PRO A 43 8.05 -30.10 20.24
CA PRO A 43 9.07 -29.25 19.64
C PRO A 43 8.94 -29.23 18.12
N THR A 44 8.85 -28.05 17.51
CA THR A 44 8.57 -27.92 16.08
C THR A 44 9.50 -26.86 15.45
N VAL A 45 10.21 -27.24 14.40
CA VAL A 45 10.96 -26.32 13.54
C VAL A 45 10.01 -25.78 12.48
N LEU A 46 9.98 -24.47 12.35
CA LEU A 46 9.16 -23.77 11.37
C LEU A 46 10.00 -22.65 10.73
N ASN A 47 10.13 -22.70 9.41
CA ASN A 47 10.84 -21.69 8.63
C ASN A 47 10.02 -21.31 7.39
N ASN A 48 10.39 -20.18 6.76
CA ASN A 48 9.81 -19.78 5.50
C ASN A 48 10.13 -20.79 4.40
N VAL A 49 9.25 -20.91 3.41
CA VAL A 49 9.45 -21.81 2.25
C VAL A 49 10.73 -21.46 1.49
N GLU A 50 11.02 -20.17 1.31
CA GLU A 50 12.24 -19.71 0.64
C GLU A 50 13.51 -20.15 1.41
N THR A 51 13.49 -20.13 2.75
CA THR A 51 14.57 -20.67 3.57
C THR A 51 14.75 -22.16 3.30
N PHE A 52 13.68 -22.94 3.31
CA PHE A 52 13.77 -24.37 3.03
C PHE A 52 14.21 -24.67 1.58
N ALA A 53 13.81 -23.84 0.62
CA ALA A 53 14.23 -24.00 -0.78
C ALA A 53 15.73 -23.81 -0.97
N ASN A 54 16.37 -22.96 -0.16
CA ASN A 54 17.82 -22.75 -0.20
C ASN A 54 18.65 -23.89 0.46
N VAL A 55 18.08 -24.60 1.43
CA VAL A 55 18.81 -25.62 2.21
C VAL A 55 19.44 -26.72 1.32
N PRO A 56 18.74 -27.34 0.34
CA PRO A 56 19.33 -28.37 -0.51
C PRO A 56 20.55 -27.85 -1.29
N MET A 57 20.48 -26.64 -1.83
CA MET A 57 21.58 -26.04 -2.58
C MET A 57 22.78 -25.75 -1.67
N ILE A 58 22.54 -25.24 -0.47
CA ILE A 58 23.59 -24.97 0.51
C ILE A 58 24.29 -26.27 0.92
N ILE A 59 23.56 -27.37 1.08
CA ILE A 59 24.13 -28.68 1.43
C ILE A 59 24.99 -29.24 0.26
N ASN A 60 24.51 -29.12 -0.99
CA ASN A 60 25.18 -29.63 -2.15
C ASN A 60 26.43 -28.81 -2.55
N GLU A 61 26.27 -27.48 -2.60
CA GLU A 61 27.32 -26.56 -3.09
C GLU A 61 28.24 -26.03 -1.97
N GLY A 62 27.82 -26.17 -0.73
CA GLY A 62 28.52 -25.73 0.46
C GLY A 62 28.22 -24.30 0.90
N ALA A 63 28.50 -24.01 2.17
CA ALA A 63 28.25 -22.70 2.78
C ALA A 63 29.10 -21.57 2.15
N GLY A 64 30.27 -21.89 1.63
CA GLY A 64 31.13 -20.93 0.93
C GLY A 64 30.50 -20.40 -0.34
N TRP A 65 29.87 -21.28 -1.12
CA TRP A 65 29.12 -20.91 -2.31
C TRP A 65 27.99 -19.94 -1.96
N PHE A 66 27.15 -20.25 -0.97
CA PHE A 66 26.06 -19.39 -0.58
C PHE A 66 26.52 -18.01 -0.09
N LYS A 67 27.61 -17.96 0.69
CA LYS A 67 28.21 -16.71 1.17
C LYS A 67 28.83 -15.86 0.07
N SER A 68 29.21 -16.45 -1.08
CA SER A 68 29.75 -15.70 -2.21
C SER A 68 28.72 -14.90 -3.00
N ILE A 69 27.44 -15.11 -2.74
CA ILE A 69 26.33 -14.41 -3.39
C ILE A 69 25.79 -13.33 -2.44
N GLY A 70 25.76 -12.10 -2.87
CA GLY A 70 25.27 -10.96 -2.07
C GLY A 70 26.27 -10.44 -1.03
N PRO A 71 25.86 -9.50 -0.17
CA PRO A 71 26.73 -8.90 0.86
C PRO A 71 26.94 -9.84 2.05
N GLU A 72 28.02 -9.62 2.78
CA GLU A 72 28.48 -10.47 3.88
C GLU A 72 27.38 -10.72 4.95
N ASN A 73 26.64 -9.69 5.33
CA ASN A 73 25.59 -9.77 6.36
C ASN A 73 24.22 -10.22 5.83
N SER A 74 24.07 -10.33 4.52
CA SER A 74 22.82 -10.74 3.87
C SER A 74 23.12 -11.58 2.63
N PRO A 75 23.74 -12.77 2.79
CA PRO A 75 24.13 -13.62 1.66
C PRO A 75 22.94 -14.30 1.01
N GLY A 76 23.14 -14.74 -0.24
CA GLY A 76 22.18 -15.48 -1.04
C GLY A 76 21.39 -14.59 -1.98
N THR A 77 20.30 -15.15 -2.47
CA THR A 77 19.33 -14.49 -3.38
C THR A 77 18.00 -14.20 -2.68
N LYS A 78 17.19 -13.37 -3.29
CA LYS A 78 15.83 -13.09 -2.84
C LYS A 78 14.87 -13.00 -4.00
N ALA A 79 13.75 -13.70 -3.88
CA ALA A 79 12.64 -13.57 -4.81
C ALA A 79 11.79 -12.33 -4.47
N PHE A 80 11.53 -11.49 -5.47
CA PHE A 80 10.66 -10.33 -5.36
C PHE A 80 9.48 -10.41 -6.33
N ALA A 81 8.29 -10.09 -5.82
CA ALA A 81 7.11 -9.87 -6.65
C ALA A 81 7.06 -8.39 -7.05
N LEU A 82 7.54 -8.08 -8.25
CA LEU A 82 7.57 -6.73 -8.81
C LEU A 82 6.24 -6.41 -9.50
N THR A 83 5.55 -5.39 -9.00
CA THR A 83 4.21 -4.98 -9.46
C THR A 83 4.05 -3.47 -9.47
N GLY A 84 2.88 -2.99 -9.89
CA GLY A 84 2.55 -1.56 -9.92
C GLY A 84 2.88 -0.91 -11.26
N SER A 85 3.39 0.31 -11.21
CA SER A 85 3.61 1.18 -12.38
C SER A 85 4.93 0.91 -13.11
N VAL A 86 5.41 -0.34 -13.18
CA VAL A 86 6.59 -0.74 -13.97
C VAL A 86 6.19 -1.40 -15.28
N LYS A 87 7.03 -1.29 -16.32
CA LYS A 87 6.75 -1.87 -17.64
C LYS A 87 6.67 -3.39 -17.59
N HIS A 88 7.59 -4.04 -16.86
CA HIS A 88 7.64 -5.49 -16.72
C HIS A 88 7.31 -5.89 -15.28
N THR A 89 6.14 -6.46 -15.08
CA THR A 89 5.70 -7.01 -13.78
C THR A 89 5.93 -8.51 -13.76
N GLY A 90 6.24 -9.06 -12.59
CA GLY A 90 6.42 -10.51 -12.43
C GLY A 90 7.18 -10.89 -11.16
N LEU A 91 7.49 -12.18 -11.07
CA LEU A 91 8.38 -12.70 -10.05
C LEU A 91 9.82 -12.66 -10.59
N ILE A 92 10.71 -12.03 -9.85
CA ILE A 92 12.13 -11.94 -10.16
C ILE A 92 12.93 -12.52 -9.01
N GLU A 93 14.11 -13.07 -9.30
CA GLU A 93 15.09 -13.47 -8.30
C GLU A 93 16.39 -12.73 -8.57
N VAL A 94 16.93 -12.08 -7.54
CA VAL A 94 18.15 -11.30 -7.63
C VAL A 94 19.07 -11.60 -6.43
N PRO A 95 20.39 -11.42 -6.57
CA PRO A 95 21.29 -11.43 -5.44
C PRO A 95 20.88 -10.42 -4.39
N MET A 96 20.99 -10.78 -3.12
CA MET A 96 20.83 -9.79 -2.04
C MET A 96 21.83 -8.66 -2.25
N GLY A 97 21.42 -7.42 -1.96
CA GLY A 97 22.26 -6.24 -2.19
C GLY A 97 22.12 -5.61 -3.59
N THR A 98 21.35 -6.22 -4.52
CA THR A 98 20.93 -5.56 -5.77
C THR A 98 20.24 -4.25 -5.43
N SER A 99 20.55 -3.17 -6.15
CA SER A 99 19.96 -1.87 -5.86
C SER A 99 18.49 -1.80 -6.28
N LEU A 100 17.73 -0.99 -5.57
CA LEU A 100 16.32 -0.74 -5.93
C LEU A 100 16.22 -0.15 -7.34
N ARG A 101 17.19 0.65 -7.77
CA ARG A 101 17.27 1.23 -9.11
C ARG A 101 17.37 0.15 -10.19
N GLU A 102 18.30 -0.78 -10.04
CA GLU A 102 18.45 -1.91 -10.98
C GLU A 102 17.16 -2.72 -11.09
N VAL A 103 16.49 -3.00 -9.96
CA VAL A 103 15.24 -3.75 -9.97
C VAL A 103 14.14 -3.01 -10.73
N ILE A 104 13.98 -1.69 -10.54
CA ILE A 104 12.91 -0.92 -11.18
C ILE A 104 13.21 -0.61 -12.64
N TYR A 105 14.43 -0.17 -12.96
CA TYR A 105 14.75 0.36 -14.29
C TYR A 105 15.34 -0.69 -15.22
N ASP A 106 16.29 -1.51 -14.76
CA ASP A 106 16.97 -2.47 -15.62
C ASP A 106 16.13 -3.75 -15.79
N ILE A 107 15.59 -4.29 -14.69
CA ILE A 107 14.76 -5.49 -14.72
C ILE A 107 13.30 -5.15 -15.04
N GLY A 108 12.73 -4.17 -14.33
CA GLY A 108 11.34 -3.71 -14.49
C GLY A 108 11.09 -2.87 -15.73
N GLY A 109 12.15 -2.46 -16.45
CA GLY A 109 12.05 -1.67 -17.69
C GLY A 109 11.64 -0.22 -17.47
N GLY A 110 11.69 0.29 -16.24
CA GLY A 110 11.27 1.64 -15.85
C GLY A 110 9.75 1.80 -15.70
N ILE A 111 9.31 3.05 -15.56
CA ILE A 111 7.91 3.36 -15.28
C ILE A 111 7.07 3.28 -16.56
N LYS A 112 5.81 2.84 -16.43
CA LYS A 112 4.83 2.75 -17.54
C LYS A 112 4.45 4.14 -18.05
N GLU A 113 4.04 4.22 -19.33
CA GLU A 113 3.38 5.38 -19.92
C GLU A 113 4.14 6.71 -19.74
N ASP A 114 5.50 6.63 -19.74
CA ASP A 114 6.39 7.77 -19.52
C ASP A 114 6.17 8.52 -18.18
N GLY A 115 5.51 7.87 -17.23
CA GLY A 115 5.34 8.36 -15.87
C GLY A 115 6.67 8.51 -15.13
N LYS A 116 6.66 9.27 -14.04
CA LYS A 116 7.84 9.45 -13.18
C LYS A 116 7.71 8.58 -11.93
N PHE A 117 8.84 7.99 -11.54
CA PHE A 117 8.89 7.25 -10.28
C PHE A 117 8.56 8.17 -9.10
N LYS A 118 7.60 7.80 -8.30
CA LYS A 118 7.20 8.49 -7.07
C LYS A 118 7.67 7.75 -5.83
N ALA A 119 7.29 6.47 -5.74
CA ALA A 119 7.58 5.66 -4.57
C ALA A 119 7.54 4.16 -4.88
N VAL A 120 8.03 3.36 -3.96
CA VAL A 120 7.82 1.91 -3.93
C VAL A 120 7.45 1.46 -2.53
N GLN A 121 6.42 0.65 -2.42
CA GLN A 121 6.09 -0.09 -1.21
C GLN A 121 6.90 -1.38 -1.20
N ILE A 122 7.67 -1.62 -0.14
CA ILE A 122 8.49 -2.82 0.03
C ILE A 122 8.12 -3.57 1.31
N GLY A 123 8.19 -4.89 1.27
CA GLY A 123 7.92 -5.74 2.43
C GLY A 123 6.46 -6.24 2.51
N GLY A 124 5.72 -6.10 1.42
CA GLY A 124 4.31 -6.49 1.35
C GLY A 124 3.36 -5.44 1.95
N PRO A 125 2.08 -5.78 2.14
CA PRO A 125 1.03 -4.82 2.53
C PRO A 125 1.25 -4.08 3.85
N SER A 126 2.06 -4.62 4.75
CA SER A 126 2.42 -3.98 6.02
C SER A 126 3.87 -3.49 6.04
N GLY A 127 4.47 -3.32 4.87
CA GLY A 127 5.83 -2.81 4.70
C GLY A 127 5.90 -1.29 4.66
N GLY A 128 7.13 -0.77 4.48
CA GLY A 128 7.40 0.67 4.39
C GLY A 128 7.44 1.17 2.95
N CYS A 129 7.44 2.49 2.82
CA CYS A 129 7.53 3.20 1.54
C CYS A 129 8.93 3.81 1.36
N LEU A 130 9.49 3.70 0.16
CA LEU A 130 10.74 4.33 -0.24
C LEU A 130 10.49 5.27 -1.42
N VAL A 131 11.26 6.36 -1.51
CA VAL A 131 11.10 7.42 -2.52
C VAL A 131 12.37 7.58 -3.36
N THR A 132 12.35 8.48 -4.34
CA THR A 132 13.43 8.69 -5.34
C THR A 132 14.83 8.78 -4.72
N ARG A 133 15.01 9.45 -3.58
CA ARG A 133 16.31 9.53 -2.90
C ARG A 133 16.82 8.18 -2.36
N HIS A 134 15.99 7.15 -2.35
CA HIS A 134 16.32 5.81 -1.89
C HIS A 134 16.54 4.81 -3.03
N LEU A 135 16.54 5.26 -4.30
CA LEU A 135 16.70 4.36 -5.45
C LEU A 135 18.02 3.59 -5.45
N ASP A 136 19.06 4.17 -4.89
CA ASP A 136 20.38 3.55 -4.83
C ASP A 136 20.62 2.74 -3.55
N VAL A 137 19.55 2.49 -2.75
CA VAL A 137 19.64 1.64 -1.59
C VAL A 137 19.77 0.17 -2.01
N ASN A 138 20.63 -0.56 -1.32
CA ASN A 138 20.76 -1.99 -1.51
C ASN A 138 19.59 -2.73 -0.87
N LEU A 139 19.04 -3.69 -1.59
CA LEU A 139 17.99 -4.57 -1.11
C LEU A 139 18.58 -5.66 -0.22
N ASP A 140 19.02 -5.26 0.97
CA ASP A 140 19.49 -6.13 2.03
C ASP A 140 18.82 -5.79 3.36
N PHE A 141 18.96 -6.68 4.36
CA PHE A 141 18.25 -6.54 5.64
C PHE A 141 18.68 -5.29 6.42
N ASP A 142 19.99 -4.99 6.43
CA ASP A 142 20.53 -3.88 7.23
C ASP A 142 20.23 -2.52 6.60
N SER A 143 20.40 -2.41 5.29
CA SER A 143 20.13 -1.17 4.54
C SER A 143 18.67 -0.76 4.62
N LEU A 144 17.74 -1.70 4.40
CA LEU A 144 16.31 -1.41 4.47
C LEU A 144 15.85 -1.10 5.90
N LYS A 145 16.39 -1.79 6.90
CA LYS A 145 16.09 -1.50 8.30
C LYS A 145 16.49 -0.08 8.70
N LYS A 146 17.64 0.43 8.23
CA LYS A 146 18.08 1.81 8.45
C LYS A 146 17.11 2.83 7.82
N MET A 147 16.44 2.46 6.74
CA MET A 147 15.43 3.31 6.07
C MET A 147 14.03 3.19 6.70
N GLY A 148 13.85 2.39 7.75
CA GLY A 148 12.53 2.12 8.34
C GLY A 148 11.65 1.20 7.48
N ALA A 149 12.26 0.46 6.57
CA ALA A 149 11.61 -0.52 5.72
C ALA A 149 12.07 -1.95 6.04
N MET A 150 11.44 -2.95 5.42
CA MET A 150 11.83 -4.35 5.57
C MET A 150 11.66 -5.08 4.23
N ILE A 151 12.45 -6.11 4.00
CA ILE A 151 12.29 -6.99 2.82
C ILE A 151 10.96 -7.73 2.86
N GLY A 152 10.56 -8.19 4.04
CA GLY A 152 9.34 -8.98 4.23
C GLY A 152 9.30 -10.21 3.32
N SER A 153 8.16 -10.41 2.67
CA SER A 153 7.94 -11.50 1.69
C SER A 153 8.49 -11.18 0.29
N GLY A 154 9.14 -10.05 0.09
CA GLY A 154 9.64 -9.64 -1.23
C GLY A 154 8.62 -8.94 -2.12
N GLY A 155 7.51 -8.48 -1.58
CA GLY A 155 6.56 -7.65 -2.35
C GLY A 155 7.13 -6.28 -2.65
N LEU A 156 7.13 -5.88 -3.92
CA LEU A 156 7.53 -4.57 -4.43
C LEU A 156 6.37 -4.00 -5.27
N VAL A 157 5.75 -2.92 -4.78
CA VAL A 157 4.69 -2.22 -5.50
C VAL A 157 5.21 -0.84 -5.88
N VAL A 158 5.52 -0.66 -7.14
CA VAL A 158 6.04 0.61 -7.67
C VAL A 158 4.89 1.55 -8.00
N MET A 159 5.05 2.82 -7.65
CA MET A 159 4.06 3.88 -7.81
C MET A 159 4.67 5.05 -8.58
N ASP A 160 3.90 5.62 -9.47
CA ASP A 160 4.22 6.78 -10.30
C ASP A 160 3.63 8.08 -9.75
N ASP A 161 3.88 9.18 -10.44
CA ASP A 161 3.38 10.51 -10.13
C ASP A 161 1.85 10.65 -10.21
N HIS A 162 1.15 9.72 -10.87
CA HIS A 162 -0.32 9.66 -10.90
C HIS A 162 -0.93 8.91 -9.70
N THR A 163 -0.11 8.38 -8.80
CA THR A 163 -0.58 7.62 -7.63
C THR A 163 -0.80 8.53 -6.42
N CYS A 164 -1.99 8.47 -5.81
CA CYS A 164 -2.29 9.15 -4.56
C CYS A 164 -1.76 8.36 -3.37
N MET A 165 -0.88 8.94 -2.57
CA MET A 165 -0.28 8.24 -1.43
C MET A 165 -1.23 8.07 -0.24
N VAL A 166 -2.24 8.93 -0.11
CA VAL A 166 -3.30 8.79 0.89
C VAL A 166 -4.20 7.60 0.57
N GLU A 167 -4.56 7.42 -0.72
CA GLU A 167 -5.34 6.26 -1.17
C GLU A 167 -4.55 4.96 -1.06
N VAL A 168 -3.24 4.99 -1.32
CA VAL A 168 -2.33 3.86 -1.09
C VAL A 168 -2.33 3.46 0.38
N ALA A 169 -2.21 4.41 1.29
CA ALA A 169 -2.28 4.15 2.73
C ALA A 169 -3.63 3.55 3.14
N ARG A 170 -4.73 4.08 2.62
CA ARG A 170 -6.07 3.56 2.85
C ARG A 170 -6.22 2.12 2.34
N PHE A 171 -5.72 1.86 1.14
CA PHE A 171 -5.76 0.53 0.51
C PHE A 171 -5.04 -0.52 1.37
N PHE A 172 -3.81 -0.25 1.79
CA PHE A 172 -3.04 -1.17 2.63
C PHE A 172 -3.62 -1.31 4.04
N MET A 173 -4.17 -0.22 4.61
CA MET A 173 -4.84 -0.29 5.90
C MET A 173 -6.12 -1.14 5.83
N ASN A 174 -6.90 -1.03 4.77
CA ASN A 174 -8.07 -1.87 4.52
C ASN A 174 -7.67 -3.36 4.43
N PHE A 175 -6.61 -3.67 3.70
CA PHE A 175 -6.07 -5.03 3.65
C PHE A 175 -5.70 -5.53 5.07
N THR A 176 -4.92 -4.76 5.81
CA THR A 176 -4.44 -5.14 7.13
C THR A 176 -5.58 -5.31 8.14
N GLN A 177 -6.59 -4.44 8.09
CA GLN A 177 -7.78 -4.55 8.91
C GLN A 177 -8.57 -5.83 8.62
N ASN A 178 -8.73 -6.18 7.34
CA ASN A 178 -9.39 -7.41 6.91
C ASN A 178 -8.60 -8.68 7.32
N GLU A 179 -7.29 -8.62 7.33
CA GLU A 179 -6.39 -9.72 7.73
C GLU A 179 -6.19 -9.84 9.25
N SER A 180 -6.64 -8.87 10.04
CA SER A 180 -6.57 -8.96 11.50
C SER A 180 -7.35 -10.15 12.04
N CYS A 181 -6.71 -11.01 12.85
CA CYS A 181 -7.41 -12.14 13.50
C CYS A 181 -8.43 -11.71 14.56
N GLY A 182 -8.42 -10.43 14.95
CA GLY A 182 -9.31 -9.86 15.95
C GLY A 182 -9.00 -10.21 17.42
N LYS A 183 -7.90 -10.91 17.69
CA LYS A 183 -7.56 -11.38 19.05
C LYS A 183 -7.22 -10.23 20.00
N CYS A 184 -6.30 -9.37 19.65
CA CYS A 184 -5.88 -8.27 20.51
C CYS A 184 -6.59 -6.96 20.12
N VAL A 185 -7.02 -6.19 21.11
CA VAL A 185 -7.76 -4.93 20.94
C VAL A 185 -6.98 -3.91 20.12
N PRO A 186 -5.66 -3.67 20.37
CA PRO A 186 -4.93 -2.66 19.61
C PRO A 186 -4.97 -2.88 18.08
N CYS A 187 -4.78 -4.12 17.63
CA CYS A 187 -4.87 -4.44 16.20
C CYS A 187 -6.33 -4.38 15.71
N ARG A 188 -7.28 -5.03 16.40
CA ARG A 188 -8.68 -5.10 15.97
C ARG A 188 -9.33 -3.74 15.85
N GLU A 189 -9.26 -2.93 16.91
CA GLU A 189 -9.91 -1.62 16.96
C GLU A 189 -9.03 -0.52 16.34
N GLY A 190 -7.72 -0.56 16.61
CA GLY A 190 -6.82 0.48 16.12
C GLY A 190 -6.74 0.51 14.58
N THR A 191 -6.58 -0.64 13.91
CA THR A 191 -6.56 -0.67 12.44
C THR A 191 -7.88 -0.21 11.83
N LYS A 192 -9.01 -0.55 12.48
CA LYS A 192 -10.33 -0.09 12.05
C LYS A 192 -10.46 1.42 12.18
N ARG A 193 -10.04 2.01 13.29
CA ARG A 193 -10.09 3.47 13.49
C ARG A 193 -9.18 4.22 12.51
N MET A 194 -7.96 3.70 12.26
CA MET A 194 -7.09 4.28 11.23
C MET A 194 -7.73 4.21 9.85
N LEU A 195 -8.37 3.10 9.48
CA LEU A 195 -9.06 2.97 8.21
C LEU A 195 -10.21 3.98 8.08
N GLU A 196 -11.06 4.12 9.10
CA GLU A 196 -12.17 5.08 9.13
C GLU A 196 -11.68 6.54 8.97
N ILE A 197 -10.52 6.87 9.56
CA ILE A 197 -9.90 8.19 9.38
C ILE A 197 -9.46 8.38 7.92
N LEU A 198 -8.74 7.42 7.34
CA LEU A 198 -8.27 7.49 5.96
C LEU A 198 -9.45 7.54 4.97
N GLU A 199 -10.51 6.77 5.19
CA GLU A 199 -11.74 6.83 4.40
C GLU A 199 -12.39 8.22 4.47
N ARG A 200 -12.42 8.83 5.66
CA ARG A 200 -12.92 10.19 5.84
C ARG A 200 -12.08 11.22 5.10
N ILE A 201 -10.75 11.07 5.10
CA ILE A 201 -9.82 11.96 4.39
C ILE A 201 -10.06 11.87 2.88
N VAL A 202 -10.06 10.68 2.29
CA VAL A 202 -10.25 10.51 0.82
C VAL A 202 -11.67 10.87 0.37
N ALA A 203 -12.64 10.84 1.28
CA ALA A 203 -14.01 11.33 1.06
C ALA A 203 -14.17 12.86 1.17
N GLY A 204 -13.07 13.59 1.47
CA GLY A 204 -13.10 15.06 1.58
C GLY A 204 -13.56 15.60 2.94
N ASN A 205 -13.86 14.72 3.91
CA ASN A 205 -14.37 15.06 5.24
C ASN A 205 -13.29 15.01 6.33
N GLY A 206 -12.01 14.84 5.94
CA GLY A 206 -10.88 14.82 6.87
C GLY A 206 -10.62 16.18 7.50
N LYS A 207 -9.99 16.17 8.68
CA LYS A 207 -9.59 17.34 9.45
C LYS A 207 -8.09 17.27 9.72
N LEU A 208 -7.46 18.40 10.02
CA LEU A 208 -6.02 18.45 10.26
C LEU A 208 -5.62 17.60 11.47
N GLU A 209 -6.45 17.60 12.52
CA GLU A 209 -6.24 16.78 13.73
C GLU A 209 -6.25 15.27 13.45
N ASP A 210 -6.84 14.84 12.33
CA ASP A 210 -6.85 13.43 11.91
C ASP A 210 -5.43 12.91 11.61
N LEU A 211 -4.53 13.79 11.18
CA LEU A 211 -3.15 13.40 10.87
C LEU A 211 -2.38 13.07 12.15
N ASP A 212 -2.53 13.85 13.20
CA ASP A 212 -1.91 13.61 14.48
C ASP A 212 -2.52 12.35 15.14
N LEU A 213 -3.83 12.18 15.05
CA LEU A 213 -4.51 10.99 15.54
C LEU A 213 -4.06 9.70 14.83
N LEU A 214 -3.75 9.76 13.52
CA LEU A 214 -3.16 8.62 12.80
C LEU A 214 -1.79 8.24 13.37
N GLU A 215 -0.94 9.20 13.72
CA GLU A 215 0.38 8.97 14.31
C GLU A 215 0.27 8.37 15.73
N GLU A 216 -0.66 8.87 16.55
CA GLU A 216 -0.93 8.35 17.90
C GLU A 216 -1.44 6.90 17.85
N LEU A 217 -2.43 6.62 17.01
CA LEU A 217 -2.97 5.28 16.83
C LEU A 217 -1.91 4.31 16.30
N ALA A 218 -1.07 4.75 15.36
CA ALA A 218 0.02 3.96 14.81
C ALA A 218 1.02 3.55 15.90
N THR A 219 1.41 4.49 16.75
CA THR A 219 2.32 4.24 17.88
C THR A 219 1.70 3.23 18.85
N MET A 220 0.46 3.47 19.28
CA MET A 220 -0.26 2.58 20.17
C MET A 220 -0.36 1.15 19.62
N ILE A 221 -0.73 0.99 18.35
CA ILE A 221 -0.84 -0.33 17.72
C ILE A 221 0.52 -1.04 17.67
N THR A 222 1.57 -0.32 17.26
CA THR A 222 2.91 -0.88 17.11
C THR A 222 3.48 -1.37 18.44
N GLU A 223 3.29 -0.62 19.51
CA GLU A 223 3.82 -0.95 20.84
C GLU A 223 3.03 -2.04 21.55
N THR A 224 1.71 -2.08 21.37
CA THR A 224 0.84 -2.92 22.20
C THR A 224 0.25 -4.14 21.48
N ALA A 225 0.38 -4.26 20.15
CA ALA A 225 -0.11 -5.41 19.41
C ALA A 225 0.68 -6.69 19.74
N LEU A 226 -0.04 -7.82 19.75
CA LEU A 226 0.52 -9.11 20.19
C LEU A 226 1.51 -9.73 19.19
N CYS A 227 1.27 -9.61 17.89
CA CYS A 227 2.03 -10.32 16.84
C CYS A 227 2.62 -9.36 15.81
N GLY A 228 3.47 -9.90 14.93
CA GLY A 228 4.13 -9.13 13.86
C GLY A 228 3.16 -8.39 12.95
N LEU A 229 2.05 -9.03 12.53
CA LEU A 229 1.04 -8.37 11.70
C LEU A 229 0.49 -7.10 12.36
N GLY A 230 0.09 -7.18 13.63
CA GLY A 230 -0.40 -6.00 14.36
C GLY A 230 0.69 -4.94 14.54
N LYS A 231 1.91 -5.34 14.91
CA LYS A 231 3.03 -4.41 15.13
C LYS A 231 3.47 -3.67 13.87
N SER A 232 3.32 -4.26 12.69
CA SER A 232 3.65 -3.62 11.41
C SER A 232 2.44 -3.03 10.68
N ALA A 233 1.23 -3.21 11.23
CA ALA A 233 -0.02 -2.83 10.59
C ALA A 233 -0.08 -1.36 10.14
N ALA A 234 0.45 -0.46 10.96
CA ALA A 234 0.42 0.98 10.74
C ALA A 234 1.57 1.50 9.86
N LEU A 235 2.57 0.67 9.55
CA LEU A 235 3.78 1.13 8.85
C LEU A 235 3.52 1.77 7.48
N PRO A 236 2.60 1.28 6.62
CA PRO A 236 2.25 1.95 5.37
C PRO A 236 1.73 3.37 5.59
N VAL A 237 0.90 3.58 6.60
CA VAL A 237 0.34 4.91 6.92
C VAL A 237 1.42 5.85 7.45
N VAL A 238 2.21 5.39 8.42
CA VAL A 238 3.28 6.22 9.02
C VAL A 238 4.33 6.60 7.97
N SER A 239 4.73 5.65 7.12
CA SER A 239 5.75 5.93 6.10
C SER A 239 5.24 6.89 5.02
N THR A 240 4.00 6.74 4.56
CA THR A 240 3.42 7.66 3.58
C THR A 240 3.13 9.03 4.19
N LEU A 241 2.61 9.10 5.41
CA LEU A 241 2.36 10.36 6.11
C LEU A 241 3.66 11.15 6.34
N LYS A 242 4.76 10.46 6.69
CA LYS A 242 6.08 11.08 6.88
C LYS A 242 6.69 11.58 5.56
N LEU A 243 6.55 10.80 4.48
CA LEU A 243 7.22 11.09 3.20
C LEU A 243 6.41 12.01 2.28
N PHE A 244 5.10 12.04 2.44
CA PHE A 244 4.14 12.76 1.60
C PHE A 244 3.14 13.57 2.41
N ARG A 245 3.61 14.18 3.52
CA ARG A 245 2.74 14.96 4.42
C ARG A 245 1.95 16.05 3.67
N ASP A 246 2.57 16.65 2.67
CA ASP A 246 1.94 17.70 1.87
C ASP A 246 0.69 17.17 1.15
N GLU A 247 0.73 15.96 0.56
CA GLU A 247 -0.46 15.36 -0.05
C GLU A 247 -1.59 15.12 0.96
N TYR A 248 -1.26 14.74 2.21
CA TYR A 248 -2.27 14.59 3.26
C TYR A 248 -2.87 15.94 3.64
N VAL A 249 -2.04 16.98 3.77
CA VAL A 249 -2.51 18.35 4.08
C VAL A 249 -3.40 18.86 2.98
N GLU A 250 -3.04 18.73 1.70
CA GLU A 250 -3.87 19.10 0.56
C GLU A 250 -5.24 18.39 0.57
N HIS A 251 -5.27 17.09 0.90
CA HIS A 251 -6.54 16.35 1.03
C HIS A 251 -7.42 16.90 2.15
N VAL A 252 -6.81 17.33 3.27
CA VAL A 252 -7.53 17.71 4.48
C VAL A 252 -7.89 19.19 4.48
N VAL A 253 -6.97 20.07 4.04
CA VAL A 253 -7.14 21.54 4.07
C VAL A 253 -7.74 22.02 2.75
N ASP A 254 -7.08 21.71 1.63
CA ASP A 254 -7.45 22.24 0.31
C ASP A 254 -8.57 21.45 -0.36
N LYS A 255 -8.90 20.28 0.23
CA LYS A 255 -9.89 19.34 -0.33
C LYS A 255 -9.56 18.95 -1.76
N LYS A 256 -8.26 18.80 -2.05
CA LYS A 256 -7.71 18.50 -3.37
C LYS A 256 -6.91 17.19 -3.34
N CYS A 257 -7.03 16.39 -4.41
CA CYS A 257 -6.19 15.23 -4.68
C CYS A 257 -5.41 15.51 -5.97
N VAL A 258 -4.11 15.78 -5.87
CA VAL A 258 -3.25 16.14 -7.01
C VAL A 258 -3.24 15.06 -8.09
N SER A 259 -3.28 13.80 -7.71
CA SER A 259 -3.36 12.68 -8.65
C SER A 259 -4.76 12.41 -9.21
N HIS A 260 -5.76 13.16 -8.79
CA HIS A 260 -7.19 13.00 -9.15
C HIS A 260 -7.76 11.59 -8.92
N THR A 261 -7.08 10.76 -8.14
CA THR A 261 -7.52 9.39 -7.81
C THR A 261 -8.73 9.41 -6.89
N CYS A 262 -8.76 10.29 -5.88
CA CYS A 262 -9.84 10.40 -4.91
C CYS A 262 -11.07 11.05 -5.53
N THR A 263 -12.04 10.24 -5.95
CA THR A 263 -13.22 10.71 -6.68
C THR A 263 -13.99 11.81 -5.95
N ALA A 264 -14.09 11.72 -4.63
CA ALA A 264 -14.81 12.71 -3.82
C ALA A 264 -14.15 14.09 -3.82
N LEU A 265 -12.87 14.18 -4.13
CA LEU A 265 -12.11 15.42 -4.16
C LEU A 265 -11.97 16.01 -5.57
N ARG A 266 -12.50 15.34 -6.59
CA ARG A 266 -12.49 15.88 -7.96
C ARG A 266 -13.39 17.08 -8.07
N ARG A 267 -12.92 18.12 -8.74
CA ARG A 267 -13.72 19.28 -9.13
C ARG A 267 -13.78 19.34 -10.64
N TYR A 268 -14.98 19.25 -11.19
CA TYR A 268 -15.17 19.38 -12.63
C TYR A 268 -15.42 20.84 -13.00
N ILE A 269 -14.71 21.29 -14.02
CA ILE A 269 -14.88 22.63 -14.60
C ILE A 269 -15.21 22.54 -16.09
N ILE A 270 -15.87 23.58 -16.61
CA ILE A 270 -16.15 23.72 -18.03
C ILE A 270 -15.33 24.89 -18.57
N SER A 271 -14.40 24.61 -19.50
CA SER A 271 -13.64 25.67 -20.20
C SER A 271 -14.58 26.52 -21.05
N PRO A 272 -14.73 27.81 -20.76
CA PRO A 272 -15.62 28.69 -21.53
C PRO A 272 -15.24 28.75 -23.03
N GLU A 273 -13.94 28.71 -23.33
CA GLU A 273 -13.39 28.78 -24.67
C GLU A 273 -13.77 27.58 -25.55
N ARG A 274 -13.83 26.38 -24.96
CA ARG A 274 -14.20 25.14 -25.64
C ARG A 274 -15.70 24.87 -25.62
N CYS A 275 -16.44 25.44 -24.68
CA CYS A 275 -17.85 25.20 -24.53
C CYS A 275 -18.67 25.86 -25.64
N LYS A 276 -19.46 25.08 -26.36
CA LYS A 276 -20.36 25.57 -27.44
C LYS A 276 -21.80 25.83 -26.97
N GLY A 277 -22.08 25.73 -25.68
CA GLY A 277 -23.41 25.98 -25.14
C GLY A 277 -24.50 25.01 -25.63
N CYS A 278 -24.13 23.75 -25.94
CA CYS A 278 -25.05 22.76 -26.53
C CYS A 278 -26.00 22.10 -25.52
N SER A 279 -25.89 22.38 -24.23
CA SER A 279 -26.70 21.86 -23.10
C SER A 279 -26.65 20.35 -22.88
N LYS A 280 -25.87 19.55 -23.64
CA LYS A 280 -25.86 18.09 -23.51
C LYS A 280 -25.43 17.64 -22.12
N CYS A 281 -24.38 18.26 -21.55
CA CYS A 281 -23.89 17.97 -20.20
C CYS A 281 -24.95 18.27 -19.11
N ALA A 282 -25.68 19.37 -19.24
CA ALA A 282 -26.73 19.73 -18.27
C ALA A 282 -27.91 18.72 -18.30
N ARG A 283 -28.29 18.28 -19.51
CA ARG A 283 -29.35 17.26 -19.67
C ARG A 283 -28.96 15.88 -19.13
N ASN A 284 -27.66 15.56 -19.21
CA ASN A 284 -27.14 14.28 -18.73
C ASN A 284 -26.76 14.29 -17.24
N CYS A 285 -26.82 15.45 -16.59
CA CYS A 285 -26.48 15.54 -15.17
C CYS A 285 -27.62 15.05 -14.28
N PRO A 286 -27.47 13.92 -13.56
CA PRO A 286 -28.53 13.36 -12.73
C PRO A 286 -28.90 14.26 -11.55
N MET A 287 -27.97 15.12 -11.12
CA MET A 287 -28.17 16.04 -9.98
C MET A 287 -28.58 17.45 -10.40
N GLY A 288 -28.69 17.73 -11.70
CA GLY A 288 -28.95 19.10 -12.15
C GLY A 288 -27.87 20.11 -11.73
N ALA A 289 -26.64 19.65 -11.50
CA ALA A 289 -25.54 20.49 -11.04
C ALA A 289 -24.95 21.40 -12.12
N ILE A 290 -25.46 21.36 -13.37
CA ILE A 290 -24.90 22.12 -14.49
C ILE A 290 -25.96 23.08 -15.01
N SER A 291 -25.67 24.38 -14.99
CA SER A 291 -26.56 25.45 -15.40
C SER A 291 -25.91 26.34 -16.47
N GLY A 292 -26.71 27.00 -17.28
CA GLY A 292 -26.26 27.91 -18.34
C GLY A 292 -27.37 28.17 -19.36
N ARG A 293 -27.05 29.00 -20.37
CA ARG A 293 -27.95 29.30 -21.48
C ARG A 293 -27.43 28.67 -22.77
N ILE A 294 -28.33 28.28 -23.66
CA ILE A 294 -27.98 27.75 -24.98
C ILE A 294 -27.16 28.80 -25.75
N LYS A 295 -26.05 28.36 -26.38
CA LYS A 295 -25.02 29.15 -27.06
C LYS A 295 -24.10 29.97 -26.15
N GLU A 296 -24.26 29.87 -24.81
CA GLU A 296 -23.35 30.43 -23.81
C GLU A 296 -22.63 29.31 -23.06
N PRO A 297 -21.44 29.55 -22.48
CA PRO A 297 -20.78 28.55 -21.65
C PRO A 297 -21.63 28.16 -20.45
N PHE A 298 -21.67 26.84 -20.17
CA PHE A 298 -22.32 26.32 -18.98
C PHE A 298 -21.34 26.30 -17.80
N VAL A 299 -21.89 26.24 -16.56
CA VAL A 299 -21.10 26.21 -15.32
C VAL A 299 -21.53 25.01 -14.47
N ILE A 300 -20.60 24.39 -13.78
CA ILE A 300 -20.84 23.28 -12.85
C ILE A 300 -20.87 23.82 -11.41
N ASP A 301 -21.96 23.54 -10.70
CA ASP A 301 -22.06 23.72 -9.25
C ASP A 301 -21.44 22.49 -8.57
N ASN A 302 -20.20 22.66 -8.10
CA ASN A 302 -19.45 21.56 -7.48
C ASN A 302 -20.00 21.13 -6.12
N ASP A 303 -20.83 21.93 -5.46
CA ASP A 303 -21.49 21.57 -4.21
C ASP A 303 -22.65 20.59 -4.43
N LYS A 304 -23.31 20.69 -5.59
CA LYS A 304 -24.36 19.74 -6.02
C LYS A 304 -23.80 18.55 -6.79
N CYS A 305 -22.57 18.65 -7.29
CA CYS A 305 -21.96 17.65 -8.14
C CYS A 305 -21.58 16.39 -7.36
N ILE A 306 -22.11 15.22 -7.75
CA ILE A 306 -21.70 13.91 -7.22
C ILE A 306 -20.44 13.34 -7.87
N LYS A 307 -19.79 14.10 -8.73
CA LYS A 307 -18.47 13.80 -9.32
C LYS A 307 -18.43 12.51 -10.16
N CYS A 308 -19.53 12.13 -10.78
CA CYS A 308 -19.71 10.89 -11.54
C CYS A 308 -19.03 10.87 -12.92
N GLY A 309 -18.58 12.02 -13.45
CA GLY A 309 -17.92 12.12 -14.76
C GLY A 309 -18.83 12.03 -15.99
N ALA A 310 -20.15 11.85 -15.85
CA ALA A 310 -21.08 11.70 -16.97
C ALA A 310 -21.11 12.92 -17.91
N CYS A 311 -20.88 14.11 -17.38
CA CYS A 311 -20.80 15.33 -18.17
C CYS A 311 -19.55 15.39 -19.04
N GLU A 312 -18.39 14.98 -18.51
CA GLU A 312 -17.11 14.89 -19.21
C GLU A 312 -17.21 13.89 -20.37
N SER A 313 -17.64 12.65 -20.08
CA SER A 313 -17.81 11.58 -21.08
C SER A 313 -18.81 11.96 -22.20
N SER A 314 -19.80 12.81 -21.90
CA SER A 314 -20.80 13.24 -22.88
C SER A 314 -20.40 14.45 -23.71
N CYS A 315 -19.33 15.16 -23.33
CA CYS A 315 -18.91 16.39 -23.99
C CYS A 315 -18.13 16.12 -25.29
N ALA A 316 -18.75 16.27 -26.43
CA ALA A 316 -18.11 16.09 -27.73
C ALA A 316 -17.00 17.13 -28.06
N PHE A 317 -16.94 18.22 -27.29
CA PHE A 317 -15.99 19.30 -27.48
C PHE A 317 -14.79 19.24 -26.53
N GLY A 318 -14.72 18.26 -25.65
CA GLY A 318 -13.68 18.16 -24.65
C GLY A 318 -13.57 19.40 -23.75
N ALA A 319 -14.71 20.09 -23.52
CA ALA A 319 -14.74 21.31 -22.74
C ALA A 319 -14.81 21.08 -21.24
N ILE A 320 -15.02 19.84 -20.79
CA ILE A 320 -15.18 19.49 -19.37
C ILE A 320 -13.98 18.65 -18.96
N HIS A 321 -13.35 19.04 -17.87
CA HIS A 321 -12.19 18.36 -17.30
C HIS A 321 -12.14 18.55 -15.78
N ILE A 322 -11.29 17.79 -15.13
CA ILE A 322 -11.02 17.96 -13.69
C ILE A 322 -10.09 19.17 -13.54
N GLU A 323 -10.39 20.04 -12.56
CA GLU A 323 -9.57 21.20 -12.20
C GLU A 323 -8.20 20.72 -11.71
N GLU A 324 -7.12 21.26 -12.27
CA GLU A 324 -5.73 20.98 -11.91
C GLU A 324 -5.34 21.52 -10.53
#